data_8930c5bf5a3b942889ca26cfaf8a6558
#
_entry.id   8930c5bf5a3b942889ca26cfaf8a6558
#
_cell.length_a   1.000
_cell.length_b   1.000
_cell.length_c   1.000
_cell.angle_alpha   90.00
_cell.angle_beta   90.00
_cell.angle_gamma   90.00
#
_symmetry.space_group_name_H-M   'P 1'
#
loop_
_entity.id
_entity.type
_entity.pdbx_description
1 polymer ?
#
loop_
_entity_poly.entity_id
_entity_poly.type
_entity_poly.pdbx_seq_one_letter_code
_entity_poly.pdbx_strand_id
1 'polypeptide(L)'
;MSRTRGSKVPPADSAVLLPWPARARAALLAALACGVAALLAPASGAFAGTLTVTVLRHDGKPLPGAVVMVRSLDAAAKPSAPVHAVMDQLDLMFTPDLLVIPVGSTVEFPNSDRTRHEVYSFSPARSFQLPLYNGKPYPPVRFDKPGLVTLGCNIHDFMIAYIMVTDATFYGMTSASGAWSASGVPPGQYRVEIWHPRLASDDSSEHTLSVGAAGPAAIEIRLEKSLRPALLDGHMSSWDAY
;
A
#
# COMPACT_ATOMS: atom_id res chain seq x y z
N MET A 1 -2.34 74.93 57.43
CA MET A 1 -1.27 74.25 58.18
C MET A 1 -1.22 72.83 57.77
N SER A 2 -0.31 72.44 56.85
CA SER A 2 -0.03 71.05 56.58
C SER A 2 1.42 70.95 56.10
N ARG A 3 2.20 70.20 56.83
CA ARG A 3 3.64 70.01 56.61
C ARG A 3 3.84 68.87 55.59
N THR A 4 4.46 69.19 54.48
CA THR A 4 4.99 68.21 53.52
C THR A 4 6.30 67.59 54.00
N ARG A 5 6.38 66.28 54.21
CA ARG A 5 7.61 65.57 54.50
C ARG A 5 8.24 65.20 53.17
N GLY A 6 9.40 65.72 52.89
CA GLY A 6 10.26 65.27 51.78
C GLY A 6 10.92 63.94 52.13
N SER A 7 10.81 62.95 51.27
CA SER A 7 11.54 61.68 51.34
C SER A 7 12.84 61.86 50.55
N LYS A 8 13.93 61.73 51.22
CA LYS A 8 15.27 61.62 50.60
C LYS A 8 15.48 60.21 50.03
N VAL A 9 15.76 60.11 48.75
CA VAL A 9 16.21 58.90 48.08
C VAL A 9 17.70 58.80 48.29
N PRO A 10 18.25 57.61 48.72
CA PRO A 10 19.71 57.43 48.83
C PRO A 10 20.29 57.17 47.42
N PRO A 11 21.56 57.49 47.23
CA PRO A 11 22.28 57.31 45.96
C PRO A 11 22.53 55.82 45.67
N ALA A 12 22.37 55.45 44.37
CA ALA A 12 22.64 54.10 43.88
C ALA A 12 24.08 53.70 44.02
N ASP A 13 24.36 52.62 44.73
CA ASP A 13 25.67 51.99 44.83
C ASP A 13 26.12 51.48 43.44
N SER A 14 27.26 51.99 43.02
CA SER A 14 27.95 51.55 41.80
C SER A 14 28.51 50.14 42.02
N ALA A 15 27.81 49.12 41.57
CA ALA A 15 28.32 47.76 41.58
C ALA A 15 29.54 47.62 40.62
N VAL A 16 30.69 47.48 41.19
CA VAL A 16 31.92 47.15 40.47
C VAL A 16 31.84 45.69 39.98
N LEU A 17 31.61 45.51 38.69
CA LEU A 17 31.68 44.19 38.06
C LEU A 17 33.15 43.69 38.03
N LEU A 18 33.44 42.74 38.89
CA LEU A 18 34.71 42.02 38.84
C LEU A 18 34.79 41.19 37.57
N PRO A 19 35.90 41.20 36.85
CA PRO A 19 36.06 40.38 35.63
C PRO A 19 36.11 38.90 35.98
N TRP A 20 35.25 38.12 35.34
CA TRP A 20 35.19 36.66 35.48
C TRP A 20 36.52 36.01 35.04
N PRO A 21 37.02 34.99 35.74
CA PRO A 21 38.30 34.39 35.45
C PRO A 21 38.32 33.74 34.07
N ALA A 22 39.39 33.91 33.33
CA ALA A 22 39.54 33.47 31.92
C ALA A 22 39.24 31.99 31.69
N ARG A 23 39.39 31.16 32.72
CA ARG A 23 39.04 29.71 32.68
C ARG A 23 37.54 29.44 32.56
N ALA A 24 36.69 30.30 33.09
CA ALA A 24 35.22 30.16 32.99
C ALA A 24 34.71 30.51 31.58
N ARG A 25 35.37 31.42 30.86
CA ARG A 25 35.02 31.79 29.49
C ARG A 25 35.38 30.67 28.48
N ALA A 26 36.50 29.96 28.71
CA ALA A 26 36.88 28.83 27.85
C ALA A 26 35.93 27.64 27.97
N ALA A 27 35.40 27.35 29.18
CA ALA A 27 34.46 26.27 29.40
C ALA A 27 33.08 26.54 28.76
N LEU A 28 32.63 27.82 28.76
CA LEU A 28 31.35 28.18 28.15
C LEU A 28 31.40 28.10 26.62
N LEU A 29 32.49 28.48 25.98
CA LEU A 29 32.67 28.39 24.54
C LEU A 29 32.86 26.95 24.06
N ALA A 30 33.49 26.08 24.84
CA ALA A 30 33.61 24.66 24.54
C ALA A 30 32.23 23.93 24.63
N ALA A 31 31.38 24.28 25.59
CA ALA A 31 30.07 23.72 25.74
C ALA A 31 29.12 24.16 24.61
N LEU A 32 29.24 25.40 24.11
CA LEU A 32 28.46 25.89 22.96
C LEU A 32 28.91 25.21 21.65
N ALA A 33 30.19 24.94 21.46
CA ALA A 33 30.74 24.27 20.26
C ALA A 33 30.28 22.79 20.18
N CYS A 34 30.21 22.06 21.30
CA CYS A 34 29.70 20.70 21.35
C CYS A 34 28.17 20.62 21.12
N GLY A 35 27.41 21.62 21.57
CA GLY A 35 25.95 21.66 21.40
C GLY A 35 25.51 21.90 19.94
N VAL A 36 26.28 22.65 19.16
CA VAL A 36 25.98 22.95 17.74
C VAL A 36 26.41 21.82 16.83
N ALA A 37 27.44 21.03 17.17
CA ALA A 37 27.85 19.87 16.38
C ALA A 37 26.84 18.71 16.44
N ALA A 38 26.06 18.58 17.52
CA ALA A 38 25.02 17.53 17.65
C ALA A 38 23.74 17.82 16.84
N LEU A 39 23.53 19.06 16.38
CA LEU A 39 22.34 19.47 15.60
C LEU A 39 22.54 19.37 14.08
N LEU A 40 23.74 19.03 13.61
CA LEU A 40 24.08 18.87 12.20
C LEU A 40 24.33 17.41 11.81
N ALA A 41 23.76 16.44 12.56
CA ALA A 41 23.66 15.08 12.01
C ALA A 41 22.79 15.18 10.75
N PRO A 42 23.33 14.84 9.56
CA PRO A 42 22.48 14.79 8.37
C PRO A 42 21.37 13.81 8.71
N ALA A 43 20.13 14.26 8.66
CA ALA A 43 19.01 13.36 8.59
C ALA A 43 19.27 12.52 7.33
N SER A 44 19.76 11.30 7.50
CA SER A 44 19.90 10.34 6.43
C SER A 44 18.48 10.06 5.95
N GLY A 45 17.98 10.94 5.07
CA GLY A 45 16.76 10.72 4.35
C GLY A 45 16.96 9.40 3.61
N ALA A 46 16.32 8.35 4.06
CA ALA A 46 16.28 7.11 3.31
C ALA A 46 15.71 7.46 1.93
N PHE A 47 16.58 7.48 0.92
CA PHE A 47 16.14 7.71 -0.44
C PHE A 47 15.23 6.55 -0.82
N ALA A 48 13.95 6.84 -0.90
CA ALA A 48 12.97 5.90 -1.36
C ALA A 48 13.16 5.69 -2.87
N GLY A 49 13.43 4.44 -3.26
CA GLY A 49 13.67 4.07 -4.66
C GLY A 49 12.38 3.76 -5.42
N THR A 50 12.54 3.42 -6.69
CA THR A 50 11.50 2.79 -7.49
C THR A 50 11.76 1.28 -7.52
N LEU A 51 10.74 0.48 -7.24
CA LEU A 51 10.77 -0.97 -7.45
C LEU A 51 9.98 -1.30 -8.71
N THR A 52 10.59 -2.08 -9.61
CA THR A 52 9.91 -2.63 -10.79
C THR A 52 9.89 -4.16 -10.70
N VAL A 53 8.72 -4.73 -10.89
CA VAL A 53 8.50 -6.18 -10.99
C VAL A 53 7.99 -6.48 -12.38
N THR A 54 8.70 -7.34 -13.13
CA THR A 54 8.27 -7.84 -14.43
C THR A 54 7.88 -9.30 -14.29
N VAL A 55 6.68 -9.66 -14.70
CA VAL A 55 6.16 -11.03 -14.62
C VAL A 55 6.05 -11.60 -16.02
N LEU A 56 6.66 -12.75 -16.21
CA LEU A 56 6.64 -13.50 -17.46
C LEU A 56 5.91 -14.83 -17.27
N ARG A 57 5.19 -15.24 -18.27
CA ARG A 57 4.63 -16.59 -18.37
C ARG A 57 5.75 -17.62 -18.53
N HIS A 58 5.42 -18.90 -18.33
CA HIS A 58 6.35 -20.02 -18.54
C HIS A 58 7.03 -20.00 -19.92
N ASP A 59 6.32 -19.57 -20.97
CA ASP A 59 6.85 -19.45 -22.33
C ASP A 59 7.70 -18.18 -22.58
N GLY A 60 7.95 -17.38 -21.53
CA GLY A 60 8.77 -16.18 -21.58
C GLY A 60 8.05 -14.93 -22.10
N LYS A 61 6.77 -15.00 -22.44
CA LYS A 61 5.99 -13.82 -22.84
C LYS A 61 5.53 -13.03 -21.61
N PRO A 62 5.30 -11.73 -21.75
CA PRO A 62 4.71 -10.91 -20.67
C PRO A 62 3.42 -11.52 -20.14
N LEU A 63 3.19 -11.35 -18.83
CA LEU A 63 1.91 -11.70 -18.18
C LEU A 63 1.20 -10.43 -17.72
N PRO A 64 0.25 -9.90 -18.49
CA PRO A 64 -0.61 -8.82 -18.04
C PRO A 64 -1.59 -9.29 -16.96
N GLY A 65 -2.06 -8.36 -16.12
CA GLY A 65 -3.07 -8.64 -15.10
C GLY A 65 -2.61 -9.53 -13.93
N ALA A 66 -1.32 -9.85 -13.84
CA ALA A 66 -0.80 -10.53 -12.66
C ALA A 66 -0.84 -9.58 -11.45
N VAL A 67 -1.39 -10.06 -10.35
CA VAL A 67 -1.35 -9.35 -9.06
C VAL A 67 0.05 -9.45 -8.49
N VAL A 68 0.64 -8.31 -8.21
CA VAL A 68 1.93 -8.18 -7.53
C VAL A 68 1.68 -7.69 -6.11
N MET A 69 2.13 -8.43 -5.12
CA MET A 69 2.04 -8.06 -3.70
C MET A 69 3.46 -8.03 -3.11
N VAL A 70 3.84 -6.87 -2.57
CA VAL A 70 5.18 -6.65 -2.01
C VAL A 70 5.05 -6.31 -0.53
N ARG A 71 5.49 -7.24 0.31
CA ARG A 71 5.52 -7.09 1.78
C ARG A 71 6.93 -6.78 2.23
N SER A 72 7.08 -5.72 3.02
CA SER A 72 8.34 -5.52 3.73
C SER A 72 8.51 -6.62 4.80
N LEU A 73 9.72 -7.11 4.93
CA LEU A 73 10.10 -8.04 6.01
C LEU A 73 10.54 -7.28 7.27
N ASP A 74 10.64 -5.96 7.21
CA ASP A 74 10.97 -5.11 8.34
C ASP A 74 9.70 -4.82 9.18
N ALA A 75 9.80 -5.02 10.49
CA ALA A 75 8.67 -4.92 11.41
C ALA A 75 7.99 -3.53 11.49
N ALA A 76 8.62 -2.49 10.97
CA ALA A 76 8.08 -1.11 10.97
C ALA A 76 7.20 -0.78 9.75
N ALA A 77 7.14 -1.66 8.75
CA ALA A 77 6.38 -1.39 7.53
C ALA A 77 4.86 -1.54 7.80
N LYS A 78 4.11 -0.55 7.35
CA LYS A 78 2.66 -0.55 7.49
C LYS A 78 2.01 -1.05 6.20
N PRO A 79 0.93 -1.85 6.29
CA PRO A 79 0.09 -2.14 5.14
C PRO A 79 -0.46 -0.86 4.51
N SER A 80 -0.84 -0.95 3.25
CA SER A 80 -1.54 0.14 2.57
C SER A 80 -2.87 0.47 3.27
N ALA A 81 -3.26 1.75 3.23
CA ALA A 81 -4.51 2.19 3.84
C ALA A 81 -5.73 1.58 3.13
N PRO A 82 -6.82 1.27 3.88
CA PRO A 82 -8.07 0.81 3.29
C PRO A 82 -8.64 1.79 2.26
N VAL A 83 -9.31 1.25 1.26
CA VAL A 83 -9.97 2.00 0.19
C VAL A 83 -11.46 1.65 0.09
N HIS A 84 -12.22 2.49 -0.60
CA HIS A 84 -13.54 2.15 -1.10
C HIS A 84 -13.43 1.85 -2.60
N ALA A 85 -13.91 0.69 -3.01
CA ALA A 85 -13.90 0.24 -4.39
C ALA A 85 -15.31 -0.12 -4.87
N VAL A 86 -15.49 -0.22 -6.16
CA VAL A 86 -16.75 -0.59 -6.82
C VAL A 86 -16.47 -1.75 -7.76
N MET A 87 -17.34 -2.75 -7.75
CA MET A 87 -17.38 -3.84 -8.73
C MET A 87 -18.82 -3.95 -9.23
N ASP A 88 -19.07 -3.40 -10.39
CA ASP A 88 -20.39 -3.35 -11.02
C ASP A 88 -20.77 -4.69 -11.67
N GLN A 89 -22.02 -4.87 -11.99
CA GLN A 89 -22.56 -5.98 -12.75
C GLN A 89 -23.14 -5.40 -14.05
N LEU A 90 -22.44 -5.65 -15.15
CA LEU A 90 -22.75 -5.09 -16.47
C LEU A 90 -22.50 -6.14 -17.54
N ASP A 91 -23.42 -6.28 -18.50
CA ASP A 91 -23.33 -7.23 -19.61
C ASP A 91 -23.10 -8.68 -19.15
N LEU A 92 -23.77 -9.08 -18.06
CA LEU A 92 -23.65 -10.40 -17.42
C LEU A 92 -22.23 -10.70 -16.89
N MET A 93 -21.48 -9.68 -16.53
CA MET A 93 -20.12 -9.79 -15.95
C MET A 93 -19.97 -8.92 -14.71
N PHE A 94 -19.03 -9.29 -13.84
CA PHE A 94 -18.50 -8.37 -12.84
C PHE A 94 -17.47 -7.45 -13.49
N THR A 95 -17.57 -6.15 -13.25
CA THR A 95 -16.70 -5.14 -13.87
C THR A 95 -16.12 -4.18 -12.81
N PRO A 96 -14.81 -4.17 -12.57
CA PRO A 96 -13.82 -5.09 -13.13
C PRO A 96 -13.97 -6.52 -12.60
N ASP A 97 -13.45 -7.50 -13.32
CA ASP A 97 -13.48 -8.93 -12.94
C ASP A 97 -12.40 -9.29 -11.91
N LEU A 98 -11.46 -8.37 -11.63
CA LEU A 98 -10.51 -8.46 -10.53
C LEU A 98 -10.31 -7.11 -9.83
N LEU A 99 -10.36 -7.13 -8.51
CA LEU A 99 -9.91 -6.05 -7.65
C LEU A 99 -8.76 -6.52 -6.76
N VAL A 100 -7.82 -5.61 -6.51
CA VAL A 100 -6.78 -5.79 -5.48
C VAL A 100 -6.95 -4.67 -4.46
N ILE A 101 -7.28 -5.03 -3.23
CA ILE A 101 -7.62 -4.06 -2.18
C ILE A 101 -6.88 -4.36 -0.87
N PRO A 102 -6.51 -3.34 -0.07
CA PRO A 102 -5.98 -3.53 1.26
C PRO A 102 -7.01 -4.11 2.23
N VAL A 103 -6.52 -4.82 3.25
CA VAL A 103 -7.35 -5.24 4.40
C VAL A 103 -8.06 -4.05 5.02
N GLY A 104 -9.34 -4.22 5.37
CA GLY A 104 -10.20 -3.19 5.94
C GLY A 104 -10.95 -2.36 4.89
N SER A 105 -10.72 -2.59 3.60
CA SER A 105 -11.44 -1.93 2.50
C SER A 105 -12.89 -2.36 2.41
N THR A 106 -13.67 -1.55 1.71
CA THR A 106 -15.07 -1.84 1.38
C THR A 106 -15.28 -1.88 -0.12
N VAL A 107 -16.14 -2.76 -0.58
CA VAL A 107 -16.54 -2.86 -2.00
C VAL A 107 -18.05 -2.72 -2.11
N GLU A 108 -18.47 -1.85 -3.00
CA GLU A 108 -19.87 -1.69 -3.41
C GLU A 108 -20.13 -2.50 -4.69
N PHE A 109 -21.29 -3.13 -4.75
CA PHE A 109 -21.71 -3.98 -5.87
C PHE A 109 -22.99 -3.42 -6.51
N PRO A 110 -22.93 -2.35 -7.32
CA PRO A 110 -24.08 -1.92 -8.10
C PRO A 110 -24.46 -2.98 -9.15
N ASN A 111 -25.68 -2.91 -9.64
CA ASN A 111 -26.15 -3.71 -10.77
C ASN A 111 -26.67 -2.77 -11.86
N SER A 112 -25.83 -2.50 -12.85
CA SER A 112 -26.15 -1.68 -14.02
C SER A 112 -26.78 -2.47 -15.17
N ASP A 113 -26.94 -3.78 -15.00
CA ASP A 113 -27.61 -4.64 -15.96
C ASP A 113 -29.14 -4.47 -15.93
N ARG A 114 -29.78 -4.94 -16.97
CA ARG A 114 -31.26 -5.00 -17.07
C ARG A 114 -31.83 -6.20 -16.32
N THR A 115 -31.03 -7.19 -16.01
CA THR A 115 -31.41 -8.41 -15.30
C THR A 115 -30.95 -8.35 -13.84
N ARG A 116 -31.58 -9.19 -13.01
CA ARG A 116 -31.21 -9.34 -11.63
C ARG A 116 -29.98 -10.23 -11.53
N HIS A 117 -29.08 -9.90 -10.59
CA HIS A 117 -27.95 -10.72 -10.23
C HIS A 117 -27.88 -10.94 -8.72
N GLU A 118 -27.20 -11.99 -8.35
CA GLU A 118 -26.80 -12.28 -6.98
C GLU A 118 -25.27 -12.13 -6.90
N VAL A 119 -24.77 -11.65 -5.79
CA VAL A 119 -23.32 -11.64 -5.53
C VAL A 119 -23.06 -12.47 -4.29
N TYR A 120 -22.31 -13.55 -4.42
CA TYR A 120 -21.95 -14.37 -3.27
C TYR A 120 -20.48 -14.77 -3.28
N SER A 121 -19.97 -15.11 -2.11
CA SER A 121 -18.68 -15.76 -1.92
C SER A 121 -18.73 -16.72 -0.73
N PHE A 122 -18.08 -17.86 -0.88
CA PHE A 122 -17.80 -18.81 0.20
C PHE A 122 -16.33 -18.84 0.60
N SER A 123 -15.52 -17.90 0.10
CA SER A 123 -14.09 -17.85 0.38
C SER A 123 -13.82 -17.61 1.86
N PRO A 124 -12.79 -18.25 2.47
CA PRO A 124 -12.45 -18.08 3.88
C PRO A 124 -12.08 -16.65 4.28
N ALA A 125 -11.51 -15.87 3.34
CA ALA A 125 -11.17 -14.47 3.56
C ALA A 125 -12.43 -13.61 3.74
N ARG A 126 -13.49 -13.87 2.97
CA ARG A 126 -14.80 -13.24 3.13
C ARG A 126 -15.92 -14.11 2.56
N SER A 127 -16.79 -14.61 3.42
CA SER A 127 -18.04 -15.25 3.01
C SER A 127 -19.21 -14.28 3.17
N PHE A 128 -20.04 -14.14 2.13
CA PHE A 128 -21.23 -13.27 2.14
C PHE A 128 -22.15 -13.61 0.98
N GLN A 129 -23.39 -13.11 1.07
CA GLN A 129 -24.40 -13.26 0.03
C GLN A 129 -25.23 -11.97 -0.04
N LEU A 130 -25.37 -11.42 -1.24
CA LEU A 130 -26.29 -10.35 -1.60
C LEU A 130 -27.37 -10.97 -2.49
N PRO A 131 -28.57 -11.24 -1.97
CA PRO A 131 -29.65 -11.90 -2.73
C PRO A 131 -30.01 -11.14 -4.00
N LEU A 132 -30.68 -11.80 -4.93
CA LEU A 132 -31.06 -11.25 -6.23
C LEU A 132 -31.61 -9.82 -6.17
N TYR A 133 -30.94 -8.89 -6.83
CA TYR A 133 -31.32 -7.48 -6.91
C TYR A 133 -31.08 -6.89 -8.31
N ASN A 134 -31.68 -5.74 -8.55
CA ASN A 134 -31.46 -4.90 -9.73
C ASN A 134 -31.44 -3.44 -9.28
N GLY A 135 -30.58 -2.64 -9.88
CA GLY A 135 -30.46 -1.21 -9.62
C GLY A 135 -29.76 -0.89 -8.31
N LYS A 136 -30.49 -0.47 -7.27
CA LYS A 136 -29.91 -0.01 -6.01
C LYS A 136 -29.07 -1.08 -5.32
N PRO A 137 -27.79 -0.82 -5.07
CA PRO A 137 -26.90 -1.78 -4.42
C PRO A 137 -27.27 -2.01 -2.94
N TYR A 138 -26.84 -3.14 -2.40
CA TYR A 138 -26.77 -3.36 -0.96
C TYR A 138 -25.69 -2.46 -0.33
N PRO A 139 -25.67 -2.29 1.01
CA PRO A 139 -24.57 -1.61 1.67
C PRO A 139 -23.23 -2.24 1.28
N PRO A 140 -22.13 -1.43 1.21
CA PRO A 140 -20.82 -1.94 0.85
C PRO A 140 -20.37 -3.09 1.76
N VAL A 141 -19.77 -4.11 1.18
CA VAL A 141 -19.22 -5.26 1.91
C VAL A 141 -17.80 -4.92 2.35
N ARG A 142 -17.49 -5.18 3.64
CA ARG A 142 -16.17 -4.95 4.22
C ARG A 142 -15.30 -6.21 4.17
N PHE A 143 -14.01 -6.04 3.89
CA PHE A 143 -13.02 -7.11 3.71
C PHE A 143 -11.90 -6.98 4.75
N ASP A 144 -12.02 -7.68 5.88
CA ASP A 144 -11.13 -7.54 7.06
C ASP A 144 -10.03 -8.59 7.15
N LYS A 145 -10.01 -9.59 6.27
CA LYS A 145 -9.02 -10.67 6.27
C LYS A 145 -8.29 -10.73 4.94
N PRO A 146 -6.95 -10.88 4.93
CA PRO A 146 -6.21 -11.07 3.69
C PRO A 146 -6.55 -12.41 3.06
N GLY A 147 -6.44 -12.48 1.73
CA GLY A 147 -6.66 -13.68 0.95
C GLY A 147 -7.53 -13.46 -0.28
N LEU A 148 -7.65 -14.49 -1.08
CA LEU A 148 -8.47 -14.49 -2.28
C LEU A 148 -9.94 -14.68 -1.93
N VAL A 149 -10.78 -13.81 -2.49
CA VAL A 149 -12.24 -13.90 -2.47
C VAL A 149 -12.72 -14.13 -3.89
N THR A 150 -13.27 -15.30 -4.15
CA THR A 150 -13.93 -15.64 -5.42
C THR A 150 -15.40 -15.30 -5.31
N LEU A 151 -15.89 -14.54 -6.26
CA LEU A 151 -17.30 -14.13 -6.38
C LEU A 151 -18.00 -14.97 -7.45
N GLY A 152 -19.27 -15.19 -7.25
CA GLY A 152 -20.16 -15.84 -8.20
C GLY A 152 -21.54 -15.23 -8.23
N CYS A 153 -22.30 -15.54 -9.29
CA CYS A 153 -23.72 -15.28 -9.41
C CYS A 153 -24.45 -16.62 -9.51
N ASN A 154 -25.50 -16.81 -8.70
CA ASN A 154 -26.22 -18.10 -8.62
C ASN A 154 -27.06 -18.43 -9.86
N ILE A 155 -27.42 -17.45 -10.68
CA ILE A 155 -28.26 -17.65 -11.88
C ILE A 155 -27.48 -17.55 -13.20
N HIS A 156 -26.20 -17.19 -13.14
CA HIS A 156 -25.30 -17.14 -14.29
C HIS A 156 -23.95 -17.74 -13.90
N ASP A 157 -23.79 -19.04 -14.09
CA ASP A 157 -22.61 -19.81 -13.63
C ASP A 157 -21.26 -19.31 -14.15
N PHE A 158 -21.27 -18.58 -15.27
CA PHE A 158 -20.07 -17.99 -15.87
C PHE A 158 -19.69 -16.65 -15.27
N MET A 159 -20.56 -16.00 -14.48
CA MET A 159 -20.24 -14.76 -13.79
C MET A 159 -19.34 -15.03 -12.60
N ILE A 160 -18.04 -14.98 -12.84
CA ILE A 160 -16.99 -15.17 -11.83
C ILE A 160 -16.11 -13.93 -11.78
N ALA A 161 -15.73 -13.50 -10.57
CA ALA A 161 -14.78 -12.43 -10.35
C ALA A 161 -13.94 -12.72 -9.12
N TYR A 162 -12.89 -11.91 -8.94
CA TYR A 162 -11.94 -12.09 -7.86
C TYR A 162 -11.68 -10.78 -7.12
N ILE A 163 -11.56 -10.86 -5.80
CA ILE A 163 -11.05 -9.77 -4.98
C ILE A 163 -9.85 -10.32 -4.21
N MET A 164 -8.66 -9.83 -4.54
CA MET A 164 -7.47 -10.09 -3.74
C MET A 164 -7.39 -9.08 -2.61
N VAL A 165 -7.64 -9.54 -1.40
CA VAL A 165 -7.50 -8.73 -0.18
C VAL A 165 -6.07 -8.89 0.32
N THR A 166 -5.30 -7.80 0.38
CA THR A 166 -3.88 -7.86 0.71
C THR A 166 -3.52 -7.01 1.93
N ASP A 167 -2.57 -7.48 2.72
CA ASP A 167 -1.88 -6.74 3.78
C ASP A 167 -0.50 -6.22 3.33
N ALA A 168 -0.20 -6.32 2.02
CA ALA A 168 1.05 -5.88 1.46
C ALA A 168 1.24 -4.35 1.59
N THR A 169 2.51 -3.94 1.73
CA THR A 169 2.89 -2.52 1.76
C THR A 169 2.72 -1.87 0.39
N PHE A 170 3.06 -2.59 -0.68
CA PHE A 170 2.86 -2.15 -2.05
C PHE A 170 2.17 -3.28 -2.84
N TYR A 171 1.26 -2.93 -3.72
CA TYR A 171 0.51 -3.90 -4.51
C TYR A 171 -0.01 -3.26 -5.80
N GLY A 172 -0.39 -4.09 -6.74
CA GLY A 172 -1.02 -3.68 -8.00
C GLY A 172 -1.06 -4.81 -9.00
N MET A 173 -1.33 -4.46 -10.25
CA MET A 173 -1.41 -5.42 -11.35
C MET A 173 -0.40 -5.05 -12.43
N THR A 174 0.11 -6.06 -13.11
CA THR A 174 1.01 -5.88 -14.24
C THR A 174 0.28 -5.32 -15.46
N SER A 175 0.96 -4.44 -16.19
CA SER A 175 0.49 -3.87 -17.46
C SER A 175 0.59 -4.87 -18.61
N ALA A 176 0.22 -4.45 -19.82
CA ALA A 176 0.38 -5.22 -21.06
C ALA A 176 1.83 -5.73 -21.30
N SER A 177 2.83 -5.00 -20.80
CA SER A 177 4.24 -5.41 -20.88
C SER A 177 4.63 -6.41 -19.78
N GLY A 178 3.72 -6.85 -18.94
CA GLY A 178 4.01 -7.68 -17.77
C GLY A 178 4.70 -6.95 -16.63
N ALA A 179 4.83 -5.62 -16.70
CA ALA A 179 5.53 -4.82 -15.70
C ALA A 179 4.56 -4.11 -14.75
N TRP A 180 4.96 -4.03 -13.50
CA TRP A 180 4.38 -3.21 -12.44
C TRP A 180 5.48 -2.47 -11.71
N SER A 181 5.23 -1.27 -11.22
CA SER A 181 6.20 -0.51 -10.46
C SER A 181 5.57 0.29 -9.32
N ALA A 182 6.34 0.43 -8.24
CA ALA A 182 6.04 1.27 -7.10
C ALA A 182 7.15 2.28 -6.86
N SER A 183 6.78 3.52 -6.56
CA SER A 183 7.69 4.56 -6.11
C SER A 183 7.66 4.69 -4.58
N GLY A 184 8.68 5.30 -4.02
CA GLY A 184 8.71 5.53 -2.59
C GLY A 184 9.02 4.27 -1.77
N VAL A 185 9.68 3.27 -2.36
CA VAL A 185 10.03 2.01 -1.69
C VAL A 185 11.30 2.24 -0.87
N PRO A 186 11.25 2.14 0.48
CA PRO A 186 12.43 2.28 1.33
C PRO A 186 13.46 1.18 1.07
N PRO A 187 14.74 1.41 1.38
CA PRO A 187 15.72 0.33 1.45
C PRO A 187 15.29 -0.73 2.47
N GLY A 188 15.46 -2.01 2.15
CA GLY A 188 15.07 -3.11 3.04
C GLY A 188 14.92 -4.43 2.32
N GLN A 189 14.45 -5.44 3.05
CA GLN A 189 14.13 -6.76 2.53
C GLN A 189 12.63 -6.87 2.27
N TYR A 190 12.28 -7.41 1.12
CA TYR A 190 10.90 -7.52 0.68
C TYR A 190 10.60 -8.95 0.20
N ARG A 191 9.37 -9.39 0.48
CA ARG A 191 8.76 -10.57 -0.11
C ARG A 191 7.85 -10.11 -1.24
N VAL A 192 8.06 -10.66 -2.43
CA VAL A 192 7.24 -10.43 -3.62
C VAL A 192 6.44 -11.69 -3.89
N GLU A 193 5.13 -11.56 -3.90
CA GLU A 193 4.19 -12.64 -4.17
C GLU A 193 3.40 -12.30 -5.44
N ILE A 194 3.30 -13.28 -6.36
CA ILE A 194 2.57 -13.14 -7.61
C ILE A 194 1.38 -14.06 -7.61
N TRP A 195 0.24 -13.53 -8.01
CA TRP A 195 -0.98 -14.30 -8.21
C TRP A 195 -1.65 -13.91 -9.55
N HIS A 196 -2.33 -14.85 -10.17
CA HIS A 196 -3.12 -14.60 -11.38
C HIS A 196 -4.32 -15.55 -11.42
N PRO A 197 -5.54 -15.15 -11.92
CA PRO A 197 -6.73 -16.02 -11.95
C PRO A 197 -6.54 -17.37 -12.63
N ARG A 198 -5.59 -17.44 -13.55
CA ARG A 198 -5.26 -18.66 -14.29
C ARG A 198 -4.12 -19.48 -13.69
N LEU A 199 -3.55 -19.06 -12.56
CA LEU A 199 -2.64 -19.92 -11.79
C LEU A 199 -3.45 -21.02 -11.09
N ALA A 200 -2.84 -22.19 -10.90
CA ALA A 200 -3.39 -23.16 -9.97
C ALA A 200 -3.31 -22.61 -8.55
N SER A 201 -4.25 -23.00 -7.68
CA SER A 201 -4.38 -22.43 -6.34
C SER A 201 -3.15 -22.63 -5.43
N ASP A 202 -2.29 -23.56 -5.77
CA ASP A 202 -1.05 -23.91 -5.07
C ASP A 202 0.22 -23.33 -5.73
N ASP A 203 0.08 -22.57 -6.81
CA ASP A 203 1.19 -22.04 -7.62
C ASP A 203 1.51 -20.55 -7.34
N SER A 204 1.24 -20.04 -6.15
CA SER A 204 1.74 -18.70 -5.80
C SER A 204 3.27 -18.70 -5.82
N SER A 205 3.88 -17.89 -6.68
CA SER A 205 5.33 -17.73 -6.67
C SER A 205 5.73 -16.68 -5.65
N GLU A 206 6.60 -17.07 -4.72
CA GLU A 206 7.13 -16.21 -3.67
C GLU A 206 8.62 -15.98 -3.87
N HIS A 207 9.05 -14.73 -3.89
CA HIS A 207 10.43 -14.31 -4.11
C HIS A 207 10.87 -13.33 -3.04
N THR A 208 12.15 -13.36 -2.67
CA THR A 208 12.74 -12.37 -1.78
C THR A 208 13.59 -11.39 -2.59
N LEU A 209 13.47 -10.11 -2.29
CA LEU A 209 14.19 -9.02 -2.96
C LEU A 209 14.79 -8.08 -1.91
N SER A 210 16.04 -7.67 -2.15
CA SER A 210 16.71 -6.60 -1.40
C SER A 210 16.66 -5.30 -2.19
N VAL A 211 16.10 -4.25 -1.58
CA VAL A 211 16.12 -2.89 -2.13
C VAL A 211 17.24 -2.12 -1.43
N GLY A 212 18.23 -1.66 -2.20
CA GLY A 212 19.36 -0.89 -1.69
C GLY A 212 19.00 0.58 -1.45
N ALA A 213 19.90 1.30 -0.76
CA ALA A 213 19.74 2.72 -0.47
C ALA A 213 19.94 3.64 -1.70
N ALA A 214 20.54 3.13 -2.77
CA ALA A 214 20.85 3.89 -3.98
C ALA A 214 20.24 3.24 -5.23
N GLY A 215 19.35 3.97 -5.89
CA GLY A 215 18.82 3.63 -7.20
C GLY A 215 17.60 2.74 -7.23
N PRO A 216 17.07 2.49 -8.44
CA PRO A 216 15.90 1.63 -8.65
C PRO A 216 16.26 0.16 -8.41
N ALA A 217 15.32 -0.60 -7.85
CA ALA A 217 15.39 -2.06 -7.77
C ALA A 217 14.48 -2.67 -8.83
N ALA A 218 14.93 -3.77 -9.45
CA ALA A 218 14.12 -4.50 -10.42
C ALA A 218 14.26 -6.01 -10.20
N ILE A 219 13.15 -6.73 -10.43
CA ILE A 219 13.12 -8.19 -10.44
C ILE A 219 12.28 -8.66 -11.62
N GLU A 220 12.78 -9.68 -12.32
CA GLU A 220 12.02 -10.43 -13.32
C GLU A 220 11.63 -11.77 -12.73
N ILE A 221 10.35 -12.10 -12.78
CA ILE A 221 9.78 -13.34 -12.26
C ILE A 221 9.14 -14.08 -13.41
N ARG A 222 9.68 -15.26 -13.74
CA ARG A 222 9.08 -16.17 -14.71
C ARG A 222 8.30 -17.25 -13.98
N LEU A 223 7.05 -17.45 -14.36
CA LEU A 223 6.24 -18.53 -13.81
C LEU A 223 6.84 -19.89 -14.18
N GLU A 224 6.92 -20.79 -13.21
CA GLU A 224 7.45 -22.14 -13.43
C GLU A 224 6.49 -23.03 -14.23
N LYS A 225 5.19 -22.83 -14.03
CA LYS A 225 4.14 -23.62 -14.67
C LYS A 225 3.34 -22.81 -15.68
N SER A 226 2.79 -23.49 -16.66
CA SER A 226 1.86 -22.89 -17.61
C SER A 226 0.56 -22.47 -16.94
N LEU A 227 0.00 -21.35 -17.38
CA LEU A 227 -1.32 -20.92 -16.95
C LEU A 227 -2.40 -21.91 -17.42
N ARG A 228 -3.42 -22.11 -16.61
CA ARG A 228 -4.63 -22.81 -17.06
C ARG A 228 -5.19 -22.13 -18.30
N PRO A 229 -5.85 -22.86 -19.21
CA PRO A 229 -6.58 -22.24 -20.33
C PRO A 229 -7.50 -21.11 -19.83
N ALA A 230 -7.66 -20.06 -20.61
CA ALA A 230 -8.75 -19.12 -20.36
C ALA A 230 -10.06 -19.89 -20.39
N LEU A 231 -11.00 -19.57 -19.49
CA LEU A 231 -12.34 -20.13 -19.58
C LEU A 231 -12.92 -19.68 -20.93
N LEU A 232 -13.19 -20.67 -21.80
CA LEU A 232 -13.67 -20.45 -23.17
C LEU A 232 -15.17 -20.17 -23.14
N ASP A 233 -15.58 -19.01 -22.68
CA ASP A 233 -17.00 -18.67 -22.78
C ASP A 233 -17.12 -17.23 -23.20
N GLY A 234 -17.03 -16.98 -24.51
CA GLY A 234 -17.57 -15.82 -25.20
C GLY A 234 -17.28 -14.41 -24.63
N HIS A 235 -16.81 -14.35 -23.44
CA HIS A 235 -16.37 -13.18 -22.69
C HIS A 235 -14.85 -13.22 -22.57
N MET A 236 -14.17 -12.49 -23.46
CA MET A 236 -12.77 -12.14 -23.23
C MET A 236 -12.72 -11.45 -21.87
N SER A 237 -12.08 -12.06 -20.90
CA SER A 237 -11.74 -11.36 -19.67
C SER A 237 -10.95 -10.12 -20.06
N SER A 238 -11.07 -9.05 -19.29
CA SER A 238 -10.31 -7.80 -19.52
C SER A 238 -8.79 -8.01 -19.59
N TRP A 239 -8.30 -9.19 -19.20
CA TRP A 239 -6.92 -9.65 -19.24
C TRP A 239 -6.39 -10.01 -20.65
N ASP A 240 -7.25 -10.45 -21.55
CA ASP A 240 -6.85 -10.88 -22.91
C ASP A 240 -6.82 -9.70 -23.90
N ALA A 241 -7.27 -8.51 -23.46
CA ALA A 241 -7.33 -7.29 -24.27
C ALA A 241 -6.08 -6.39 -24.12
N TYR A 242 -5.07 -6.80 -23.31
CA TYR A 242 -3.84 -6.03 -23.07
C TYR A 242 -2.60 -6.73 -23.59
#